data_1295e5cb1368f11bab40c9e4fd4ba6a9
#
_entry.id   1295e5cb1368f11bab40c9e4fd4ba6a9
#
_cell.length_a   1.000
_cell.length_b   1.000
_cell.length_c   1.000
_cell.angle_alpha   90.00
_cell.angle_beta   90.00
_cell.angle_gamma   90.00
#
_symmetry.space_group_name_H-M   'P 1'
#
loop_
_entity.id
_entity.type
_entity.pdbx_description
1 polymer ?
#
loop_
_entity_poly.entity_id
_entity_poly.type
_entity_poly.pdbx_seq_one_letter_code
_entity_poly.pdbx_strand_id
1 'polypeptide(L)'
;MQTAESNYQGVWGNRIGFGQRPALLVIDFLKAYTIEGAPLYAPGVIEAVAKTPELIEAARKAGIPVIHTRILYLAENCADGGMWVKKSPVMKAMVDGNVLAEFCEGVEPADGELVIIKQYASAFFGTSLASQLHAQGIDTVIMAGCSTSGCIRATAVDAVQHGFRGIVVRECVGDRHPDPHNANLFDIDSKYGDVVSREEAIAEIAKVKSDCP
;
A
#
# COMPACT_ATOMS: atom_id res chain seq x y z
N MET A 1 24.41 -20.19 13.73
CA MET A 1 24.14 -19.57 12.42
C MET A 1 23.99 -18.07 12.62
N GLN A 2 24.52 -17.26 11.73
CA GLN A 2 24.33 -15.81 11.73
C GLN A 2 22.86 -15.51 11.41
N THR A 3 22.23 -14.55 12.12
CA THR A 3 20.87 -14.12 11.79
C THR A 3 20.85 -13.28 10.51
N ALA A 4 19.69 -13.12 9.86
CA ALA A 4 19.56 -12.28 8.68
C ALA A 4 19.96 -10.83 9.00
N GLU A 5 19.53 -10.28 10.14
CA GLU A 5 19.85 -8.93 10.59
C GLU A 5 21.35 -8.73 10.73
N SER A 6 22.05 -9.67 11.40
CA SER A 6 23.49 -9.57 11.59
C SER A 6 24.28 -9.77 10.29
N ASN A 7 23.74 -10.53 9.33
CA ASN A 7 24.35 -10.70 8.01
C ASN A 7 24.21 -9.45 7.12
N TYR A 8 23.11 -8.75 7.23
CA TYR A 8 22.80 -7.55 6.42
C TYR A 8 23.48 -6.28 6.95
N GLN A 9 23.89 -6.28 8.22
CA GLN A 9 24.47 -5.11 8.88
C GLN A 9 25.72 -4.61 8.13
N GLY A 10 25.72 -3.32 7.77
CA GLY A 10 26.81 -2.68 7.03
C GLY A 10 26.83 -2.96 5.51
N VAL A 11 25.88 -3.78 5.00
CA VAL A 11 25.70 -4.05 3.56
C VAL A 11 24.39 -3.40 3.07
N TRP A 12 23.31 -3.60 3.81
CA TRP A 12 21.97 -3.13 3.50
C TRP A 12 21.38 -2.32 4.65
N GLY A 13 20.21 -1.70 4.44
CA GLY A 13 19.43 -1.07 5.50
C GLY A 13 19.76 0.40 5.74
N ASN A 14 20.31 1.11 4.76
CA ASN A 14 20.36 2.57 4.81
C ASN A 14 18.97 3.16 4.80
N ARG A 15 18.67 4.05 5.76
CA ARG A 15 17.41 4.78 5.80
C ARG A 15 17.41 5.90 4.76
N ILE A 16 16.31 6.00 4.01
CA ILE A 16 16.09 7.08 3.04
C ILE A 16 15.29 8.24 3.64
N GLY A 17 14.53 7.98 4.70
CA GLY A 17 13.72 8.94 5.43
C GLY A 17 12.59 9.56 4.60
N PHE A 18 11.81 10.42 5.26
CA PHE A 18 10.76 11.19 4.61
C PHE A 18 11.36 12.34 3.79
N GLY A 19 10.73 12.66 2.66
CA GLY A 19 11.02 13.83 1.86
C GLY A 19 10.19 15.06 2.32
N GLN A 20 9.93 15.95 1.40
CA GLN A 20 9.24 17.20 1.69
C GLN A 20 7.77 17.21 1.27
N ARG A 21 7.41 16.41 0.26
CA ARG A 21 6.06 16.38 -0.33
C ARG A 21 5.54 14.94 -0.37
N PRO A 22 5.05 14.41 0.76
CA PRO A 22 4.50 13.06 0.81
C PRO A 22 3.08 12.98 0.26
N ALA A 23 2.69 11.76 -0.18
CA ALA A 23 1.31 11.34 -0.37
C ALA A 23 1.08 10.05 0.41
N LEU A 24 -0.12 9.86 0.95
CA LEU A 24 -0.55 8.59 1.56
C LEU A 24 -1.23 7.73 0.50
N LEU A 25 -0.73 6.51 0.31
CA LEU A 25 -1.30 5.51 -0.58
C LEU A 25 -1.92 4.39 0.25
N VAL A 26 -3.24 4.26 0.18
CA VAL A 26 -4.04 3.21 0.84
C VAL A 26 -4.32 2.10 -0.17
N ILE A 27 -3.64 0.97 -0.03
CA ILE A 27 -3.57 -0.07 -1.06
C ILE A 27 -4.53 -1.21 -0.74
N ASP A 28 -5.56 -1.38 -1.57
CA ASP A 28 -6.43 -2.55 -1.67
C ASP A 28 -7.06 -3.02 -0.34
N PHE A 29 -7.43 -2.14 0.55
CA PHE A 29 -8.26 -2.52 1.70
C PHE A 29 -9.69 -2.81 1.23
N LEU A 30 -9.86 -4.02 0.66
CA LEU A 30 -11.11 -4.50 0.09
C LEU A 30 -11.73 -5.57 1.00
N LYS A 31 -13.05 -5.64 1.00
CA LYS A 31 -13.84 -6.60 1.82
C LYS A 31 -13.48 -8.06 1.57
N ALA A 32 -12.90 -8.39 0.41
CA ALA A 32 -12.36 -9.72 0.14
C ALA A 32 -11.36 -10.24 1.17
N TYR A 33 -10.62 -9.31 1.82
CA TYR A 33 -9.60 -9.66 2.81
C TYR A 33 -10.13 -9.70 4.23
N THR A 34 -11.33 -9.14 4.50
CA THR A 34 -11.85 -8.99 5.87
C THR A 34 -13.13 -9.78 6.14
N ILE A 35 -13.88 -10.20 5.10
CA ILE A 35 -15.06 -11.04 5.26
C ILE A 35 -14.63 -12.47 5.58
N GLU A 36 -15.05 -12.98 6.73
CA GLU A 36 -14.79 -14.35 7.15
C GLU A 36 -15.36 -15.35 6.12
N GLY A 37 -14.56 -16.37 5.78
CA GLY A 37 -14.91 -17.36 4.75
C GLY A 37 -14.68 -16.89 3.32
N ALA A 38 -14.35 -15.63 3.06
CA ALA A 38 -13.94 -15.19 1.74
C ALA A 38 -12.60 -15.83 1.33
N PRO A 39 -12.38 -16.15 0.04
CA PRO A 39 -11.17 -16.84 -0.39
C PRO A 39 -9.86 -16.09 -0.09
N LEU A 40 -9.91 -14.76 -0.02
CA LEU A 40 -8.76 -13.91 0.31
C LEU A 40 -8.69 -13.53 1.80
N TYR A 41 -9.58 -14.03 2.64
CA TYR A 41 -9.63 -13.69 4.07
C TYR A 41 -8.25 -13.75 4.73
N ALA A 42 -7.90 -12.69 5.44
CA ALA A 42 -6.58 -12.47 6.03
C ALA A 42 -6.68 -11.74 7.38
N PRO A 43 -6.55 -12.45 8.52
CA PRO A 43 -6.69 -11.84 9.86
C PRO A 43 -5.80 -10.63 10.09
N GLY A 44 -4.54 -10.65 9.63
CA GLY A 44 -3.62 -9.52 9.75
C GLY A 44 -4.07 -8.28 8.97
N VAL A 45 -4.91 -8.45 7.94
CA VAL A 45 -5.50 -7.30 7.22
C VAL A 45 -6.58 -6.63 8.06
N ILE A 46 -7.36 -7.38 8.84
CA ILE A 46 -8.37 -6.81 9.75
C ILE A 46 -7.69 -5.90 10.77
N GLU A 47 -6.57 -6.34 11.33
CA GLU A 47 -5.80 -5.54 12.29
C GLU A 47 -5.25 -4.26 11.62
N ALA A 48 -4.73 -4.36 10.40
CA ALA A 48 -4.23 -3.22 9.65
C ALA A 48 -5.35 -2.21 9.31
N VAL A 49 -6.52 -2.68 8.87
CA VAL A 49 -7.71 -1.83 8.62
C VAL A 49 -8.08 -1.06 9.89
N ALA A 50 -8.12 -1.72 11.06
CA ALA A 50 -8.46 -1.08 12.33
C ALA A 50 -7.44 0.00 12.78
N LYS A 51 -6.19 -0.06 12.31
CA LYS A 51 -5.12 0.89 12.67
C LYS A 51 -4.95 2.05 11.68
N THR A 52 -5.47 1.92 10.47
CA THR A 52 -5.24 2.87 9.37
C THR A 52 -6.08 4.17 9.44
N PRO A 53 -7.30 4.21 9.99
CA PRO A 53 -8.10 5.44 10.02
C PRO A 53 -7.39 6.63 10.64
N GLU A 54 -6.63 6.43 11.73
CA GLU A 54 -5.87 7.49 12.39
C GLU A 54 -4.76 8.06 11.49
N LEU A 55 -4.12 7.22 10.70
CA LEU A 55 -3.11 7.64 9.71
C LEU A 55 -3.75 8.44 8.56
N ILE A 56 -4.91 8.00 8.06
CA ILE A 56 -5.69 8.69 7.02
C ILE A 56 -6.13 10.07 7.53
N GLU A 57 -6.67 10.13 8.74
CA GLU A 57 -7.09 11.40 9.35
C GLU A 57 -5.93 12.38 9.50
N ALA A 58 -4.76 11.90 9.95
CA ALA A 58 -3.55 12.71 10.05
C ALA A 58 -3.13 13.26 8.69
N ALA A 59 -3.15 12.47 7.63
CA ALA A 59 -2.82 12.89 6.27
C ALA A 59 -3.82 13.94 5.75
N ARG A 60 -5.12 13.70 5.91
CA ARG A 60 -6.18 14.65 5.52
C ARG A 60 -6.04 15.99 6.25
N LYS A 61 -5.81 15.95 7.56
CA LYS A 61 -5.61 17.15 8.40
C LYS A 61 -4.38 17.95 8.00
N ALA A 62 -3.32 17.29 7.56
CA ALA A 62 -2.09 17.94 7.08
C ALA A 62 -2.18 18.42 5.63
N GLY A 63 -3.29 18.16 4.92
CA GLY A 63 -3.45 18.50 3.50
C GLY A 63 -2.61 17.63 2.56
N ILE A 64 -2.15 16.49 3.04
CA ILE A 64 -1.40 15.51 2.22
C ILE A 64 -2.39 14.74 1.33
N PRO A 65 -2.11 14.59 0.02
CA PRO A 65 -2.96 13.77 -0.84
C PRO A 65 -3.13 12.35 -0.31
N VAL A 66 -4.38 11.92 -0.18
CA VAL A 66 -4.73 10.52 0.11
C VAL A 66 -5.21 9.87 -1.17
N ILE A 67 -4.55 8.78 -1.55
CA ILE A 67 -4.81 8.07 -2.80
C ILE A 67 -5.14 6.63 -2.45
N HIS A 68 -6.25 6.13 -2.97
CA HIS A 68 -6.65 4.74 -2.77
C HIS A 68 -6.37 3.91 -4.01
N THR A 69 -6.14 2.62 -3.83
CA THR A 69 -6.14 1.68 -4.94
C THR A 69 -7.19 0.59 -4.75
N ARG A 70 -7.70 0.09 -5.84
CA ARG A 70 -8.50 -1.14 -5.85
C ARG A 70 -8.14 -2.00 -7.06
N ILE A 71 -8.10 -3.31 -6.85
CA ILE A 71 -8.05 -4.25 -7.97
C ILE A 71 -9.46 -4.35 -8.52
N LEU A 72 -9.60 -4.11 -9.83
CA LEU A 72 -10.88 -4.25 -10.53
C LEU A 72 -10.63 -4.70 -11.96
N TYR A 73 -11.19 -5.85 -12.34
CA TYR A 73 -11.15 -6.32 -13.72
C TYR A 73 -12.37 -5.80 -14.47
N LEU A 74 -12.11 -5.20 -15.61
CA LEU A 74 -13.11 -4.51 -16.43
C LEU A 74 -13.45 -5.30 -17.70
N ALA A 75 -12.53 -6.16 -18.16
CA ALA A 75 -12.74 -6.95 -19.33
C ALA A 75 -13.55 -8.23 -19.04
N GLU A 76 -14.28 -8.72 -20.06
CA GLU A 76 -15.02 -9.97 -19.97
C GLU A 76 -14.08 -11.12 -19.54
N ASN A 77 -14.57 -11.96 -18.64
CA ASN A 77 -13.81 -13.06 -18.03
C ASN A 77 -12.49 -12.66 -17.36
N CYS A 78 -12.34 -11.38 -16.96
CA CYS A 78 -11.11 -10.83 -16.36
C CYS A 78 -9.88 -10.98 -17.27
N ALA A 79 -10.05 -10.83 -18.59
CA ALA A 79 -8.97 -11.00 -19.55
C ALA A 79 -7.83 -9.97 -19.35
N ASP A 80 -8.15 -8.80 -18.83
CA ASP A 80 -7.20 -7.73 -18.44
C ASP A 80 -6.32 -8.09 -17.23
N GLY A 81 -6.66 -9.12 -16.47
CA GLY A 81 -5.81 -9.68 -15.40
C GLY A 81 -4.71 -10.63 -15.88
N GLY A 82 -4.74 -11.04 -17.16
CA GLY A 82 -3.68 -11.78 -17.82
C GLY A 82 -3.20 -13.03 -17.08
N MET A 83 -1.87 -13.15 -16.95
CA MET A 83 -1.25 -14.28 -16.26
C MET A 83 -1.46 -14.29 -14.76
N TRP A 84 -1.70 -13.14 -14.16
CA TRP A 84 -1.94 -13.07 -12.70
C TRP A 84 -3.27 -13.72 -12.32
N VAL A 85 -4.34 -13.47 -13.06
CA VAL A 85 -5.63 -14.14 -12.85
C VAL A 85 -5.53 -15.65 -13.13
N LYS A 86 -4.71 -16.07 -14.11
CA LYS A 86 -4.44 -17.50 -14.35
C LYS A 86 -3.71 -18.15 -13.18
N LYS A 87 -2.71 -17.47 -12.61
CA LYS A 87 -1.96 -17.94 -11.44
C LYS A 87 -2.83 -17.94 -10.18
N SER A 88 -3.69 -16.94 -10.02
CA SER A 88 -4.52 -16.70 -8.84
C SER A 88 -5.99 -16.53 -9.25
N PRO A 89 -6.70 -17.62 -9.59
CA PRO A 89 -8.08 -17.54 -10.09
C PRO A 89 -9.07 -16.91 -9.11
N VAL A 90 -8.75 -16.90 -7.81
CA VAL A 90 -9.51 -16.22 -6.76
C VAL A 90 -9.70 -14.73 -7.06
N MET A 91 -8.79 -14.12 -7.79
CA MET A 91 -8.83 -12.71 -8.18
C MET A 91 -10.01 -12.37 -9.11
N LYS A 92 -10.64 -13.37 -9.76
CA LYS A 92 -11.84 -13.15 -10.59
C LYS A 92 -13.04 -12.59 -9.83
N ALA A 93 -13.00 -12.60 -8.49
CA ALA A 93 -14.00 -11.95 -7.66
C ALA A 93 -13.88 -10.41 -7.68
N MET A 94 -12.76 -9.86 -8.15
CA MET A 94 -12.52 -8.41 -8.18
C MET A 94 -13.17 -7.78 -9.42
N VAL A 95 -14.48 -7.76 -9.45
CA VAL A 95 -15.32 -7.19 -10.53
C VAL A 95 -16.35 -6.24 -9.95
N ASP A 96 -16.83 -5.32 -10.77
CA ASP A 96 -17.86 -4.34 -10.35
C ASP A 96 -19.15 -5.03 -9.89
N GLY A 97 -19.77 -4.48 -8.86
CA GLY A 97 -20.98 -5.05 -8.24
C GLY A 97 -20.73 -6.25 -7.31
N ASN A 98 -19.50 -6.76 -7.19
CA ASN A 98 -19.17 -7.78 -6.21
C ASN A 98 -18.76 -7.13 -4.87
N VAL A 99 -19.46 -7.49 -3.79
CA VAL A 99 -19.16 -6.98 -2.44
C VAL A 99 -17.71 -7.19 -2.02
N LEU A 100 -17.05 -8.23 -2.50
CA LEU A 100 -15.65 -8.52 -2.22
C LEU A 100 -14.69 -7.47 -2.81
N ALA A 101 -15.10 -6.75 -3.86
CA ALA A 101 -14.32 -5.69 -4.50
C ALA A 101 -14.61 -4.29 -3.91
N GLU A 102 -15.51 -4.19 -2.92
CA GLU A 102 -15.78 -2.93 -2.22
C GLU A 102 -14.71 -2.64 -1.17
N PHE A 103 -14.51 -1.36 -0.85
CA PHE A 103 -13.62 -0.93 0.24
C PHE A 103 -14.12 -1.38 1.60
N CYS A 104 -13.17 -1.62 2.52
CA CYS A 104 -13.47 -1.86 3.92
C CYS A 104 -13.97 -0.59 4.59
N GLU A 105 -14.89 -0.74 5.56
CA GLU A 105 -15.42 0.36 6.35
C GLU A 105 -14.33 1.06 7.16
N GLY A 106 -14.37 2.39 7.19
CA GLY A 106 -13.45 3.26 7.94
C GLY A 106 -12.16 3.60 7.21
N VAL A 107 -11.92 3.02 6.03
CA VAL A 107 -10.73 3.28 5.20
C VAL A 107 -11.11 3.55 3.74
N GLU A 108 -12.37 3.92 3.50
CA GLU A 108 -12.87 4.28 2.17
C GLU A 108 -12.30 5.62 1.70
N PRO A 109 -12.21 5.84 0.38
CA PRO A 109 -11.89 7.16 -0.13
C PRO A 109 -12.99 8.17 0.23
N ALA A 110 -12.58 9.37 0.62
CA ALA A 110 -13.49 10.50 0.76
C ALA A 110 -13.80 11.12 -0.61
N ASP A 111 -14.86 11.96 -0.66
CA ASP A 111 -15.21 12.68 -1.87
C ASP A 111 -14.05 13.53 -2.38
N GLY A 112 -13.69 13.33 -3.64
CA GLY A 112 -12.58 14.02 -4.30
C GLY A 112 -11.21 13.37 -4.13
N GLU A 113 -11.08 12.33 -3.31
CA GLU A 113 -9.84 11.56 -3.24
C GLU A 113 -9.67 10.66 -4.47
N LEU A 114 -8.45 10.53 -4.93
CA LEU A 114 -8.12 9.75 -6.11
C LEU A 114 -8.20 8.25 -5.81
N VAL A 115 -8.89 7.51 -6.70
CA VAL A 115 -8.92 6.05 -6.70
C VAL A 115 -8.22 5.52 -7.96
N ILE A 116 -7.13 4.80 -7.78
CA ILE A 116 -6.41 4.10 -8.85
C ILE A 116 -6.99 2.70 -9.02
N ILE A 117 -7.61 2.44 -10.15
CA ILE A 117 -8.01 1.10 -10.55
C ILE A 117 -6.81 0.41 -11.18
N LYS A 118 -6.49 -0.80 -10.73
CA LYS A 118 -5.37 -1.58 -11.23
C LYS A 118 -5.75 -3.05 -11.46
N GLN A 119 -5.05 -3.71 -12.38
CA GLN A 119 -5.26 -5.12 -12.72
C GLN A 119 -4.12 -6.01 -12.24
N TYR A 120 -3.04 -5.42 -11.69
CA TYR A 120 -1.84 -6.11 -11.23
C TYR A 120 -1.46 -5.70 -9.81
N ALA A 121 -0.45 -6.34 -9.23
CA ALA A 121 -0.10 -6.19 -7.83
C ALA A 121 0.37 -4.76 -7.50
N SER A 122 1.33 -4.22 -8.24
CA SER A 122 1.85 -2.88 -8.01
C SER A 122 0.82 -1.81 -8.35
N ALA A 123 0.73 -0.78 -7.51
CA ALA A 123 -0.07 0.41 -7.76
C ALA A 123 0.45 1.25 -8.95
N PHE A 124 1.71 1.07 -9.31
CA PHE A 124 2.35 1.78 -10.43
C PHE A 124 2.21 1.05 -11.76
N PHE A 125 2.22 -0.29 -11.75
CA PHE A 125 2.27 -1.07 -12.98
C PHE A 125 0.98 -0.94 -13.81
N GLY A 126 1.11 -0.35 -15.01
CA GLY A 126 0.00 -0.18 -15.93
C GLY A 126 -1.02 0.89 -15.52
N THR A 127 -0.67 1.76 -14.58
CA THR A 127 -1.53 2.86 -14.11
C THR A 127 -0.91 4.22 -14.39
N SER A 128 -1.67 5.28 -14.16
CA SER A 128 -1.19 6.66 -14.26
C SER A 128 -0.58 7.19 -12.95
N LEU A 129 -0.41 6.36 -11.90
CA LEU A 129 -0.02 6.82 -10.58
C LEU A 129 1.30 7.60 -10.59
N ALA A 130 2.34 7.07 -11.23
CA ALA A 130 3.65 7.74 -11.27
C ALA A 130 3.56 9.14 -11.88
N SER A 131 2.87 9.26 -13.03
CA SER A 131 2.69 10.56 -13.70
C SER A 131 1.92 11.55 -12.84
N GLN A 132 0.91 11.10 -12.13
CA GLN A 132 0.10 11.96 -11.26
C GLN A 132 0.89 12.44 -10.04
N LEU A 133 1.69 11.57 -9.43
CA LEU A 133 2.56 11.93 -8.31
C LEU A 133 3.65 12.92 -8.74
N HIS A 134 4.31 12.67 -9.88
CA HIS A 134 5.32 13.60 -10.42
C HIS A 134 4.73 14.96 -10.79
N ALA A 135 3.55 15.00 -11.40
CA ALA A 135 2.87 16.25 -11.75
C ALA A 135 2.55 17.11 -10.52
N GLN A 136 2.34 16.49 -9.35
CA GLN A 136 2.11 17.16 -8.06
C GLN A 136 3.41 17.43 -7.29
N GLY A 137 4.57 17.05 -7.83
CA GLY A 137 5.87 17.21 -7.16
C GLY A 137 6.03 16.34 -5.92
N ILE A 138 5.26 15.26 -5.81
CA ILE A 138 5.39 14.29 -4.70
C ILE A 138 6.76 13.61 -4.78
N ASP A 139 7.43 13.47 -3.66
CA ASP A 139 8.74 12.82 -3.53
C ASP A 139 8.71 11.57 -2.62
N THR A 140 7.63 11.40 -1.86
CA THR A 140 7.50 10.35 -0.85
C THR A 140 6.12 9.70 -0.93
N VAL A 141 6.09 8.37 -0.92
CA VAL A 141 4.86 7.58 -0.89
C VAL A 141 4.80 6.81 0.43
N ILE A 142 3.90 7.25 1.31
CA ILE A 142 3.59 6.56 2.57
C ILE A 142 2.56 5.48 2.24
N MET A 143 2.81 4.23 2.62
CA MET A 143 2.00 3.07 2.22
C MET A 143 1.33 2.41 3.41
N ALA A 144 0.01 2.25 3.30
CA ALA A 144 -0.83 1.38 4.11
C ALA A 144 -1.59 0.43 3.19
N GLY A 145 -2.10 -0.70 3.67
CA GLY A 145 -2.91 -1.61 2.85
C GLY A 145 -2.54 -3.07 2.92
N CYS A 146 -2.87 -3.81 1.88
CA CYS A 146 -2.62 -5.26 1.79
C CYS A 146 -2.40 -5.75 0.34
N SER A 147 -1.87 -6.98 0.15
CA SER A 147 -1.17 -7.78 1.15
C SER A 147 0.29 -7.35 1.23
N THR A 148 0.89 -7.43 2.41
CA THR A 148 2.30 -7.03 2.62
C THR A 148 3.23 -7.73 1.63
N SER A 149 3.08 -9.05 1.44
CA SER A 149 3.88 -9.86 0.52
C SER A 149 3.48 -9.72 -0.96
N GLY A 150 2.38 -9.04 -1.23
CA GLY A 150 1.81 -8.84 -2.57
C GLY A 150 1.88 -7.38 -3.03
N CYS A 151 0.74 -6.69 -2.95
CA CYS A 151 0.60 -5.34 -3.52
C CYS A 151 1.49 -4.31 -2.80
N ILE A 152 1.68 -4.41 -1.49
CA ILE A 152 2.59 -3.52 -0.74
C ILE A 152 4.02 -3.71 -1.23
N ARG A 153 4.53 -4.95 -1.23
CA ARG A 153 5.89 -5.24 -1.72
C ARG A 153 6.10 -4.80 -3.16
N ALA A 154 5.18 -5.15 -4.06
CA ALA A 154 5.28 -4.77 -5.46
C ALA A 154 5.30 -3.25 -5.65
N THR A 155 4.45 -2.53 -4.91
CA THR A 155 4.39 -1.07 -4.94
C THR A 155 5.64 -0.42 -4.35
N ALA A 156 6.21 -0.95 -3.27
CA ALA A 156 7.44 -0.44 -2.66
C ALA A 156 8.64 -0.58 -3.60
N VAL A 157 8.75 -1.72 -4.30
CA VAL A 157 9.79 -1.93 -5.32
C VAL A 157 9.63 -0.93 -6.48
N ASP A 158 8.41 -0.74 -6.99
CA ASP A 158 8.18 0.19 -8.09
C ASP A 158 8.33 1.66 -7.65
N ALA A 159 7.96 2.00 -6.40
CA ALA A 159 8.16 3.35 -5.87
C ALA A 159 9.63 3.79 -5.98
N VAL A 160 10.56 2.97 -5.49
CA VAL A 160 11.99 3.32 -5.58
C VAL A 160 12.48 3.36 -7.02
N GLN A 161 11.97 2.50 -7.92
CA GLN A 161 12.32 2.49 -9.34
C GLN A 161 11.79 3.74 -10.08
N HIS A 162 10.68 4.32 -9.62
CA HIS A 162 10.15 5.58 -10.11
C HIS A 162 10.75 6.83 -9.42
N GLY A 163 11.70 6.64 -8.50
CA GLY A 163 12.40 7.74 -7.82
C GLY A 163 11.68 8.28 -6.59
N PHE A 164 10.67 7.59 -6.08
CA PHE A 164 9.99 7.96 -4.82
C PHE A 164 10.65 7.32 -3.61
N ARG A 165 10.63 8.03 -2.48
CA ARG A 165 10.90 7.47 -1.17
C ARG A 165 9.70 6.61 -0.75
N GLY A 166 9.88 5.30 -0.64
CA GLY A 166 8.84 4.38 -0.17
C GLY A 166 8.87 4.25 1.34
N ILE A 167 7.80 4.61 2.03
CA ILE A 167 7.66 4.49 3.48
C ILE A 167 6.48 3.57 3.78
N VAL A 168 6.74 2.40 4.34
CA VAL A 168 5.69 1.44 4.72
C VAL A 168 5.38 1.57 6.21
N VAL A 169 4.10 1.76 6.55
CA VAL A 169 3.67 1.89 7.94
C VAL A 169 3.31 0.51 8.49
N ARG A 170 4.16 -0.02 9.37
CA ARG A 170 4.11 -1.41 9.85
C ARG A 170 2.73 -1.86 10.32
N GLU A 171 2.09 -1.11 11.20
CA GLU A 171 0.81 -1.46 11.81
C GLU A 171 -0.38 -1.23 10.86
N CYS A 172 -0.15 -0.52 9.76
CA CYS A 172 -1.15 -0.21 8.74
C CYS A 172 -1.02 -1.09 7.50
N VAL A 173 -0.19 -2.14 7.54
CA VAL A 173 -0.13 -3.16 6.47
C VAL A 173 -0.39 -4.54 7.04
N GLY A 174 -1.07 -5.39 6.26
CA GLY A 174 -1.46 -6.71 6.72
C GLY A 174 -1.26 -7.80 5.67
N ASP A 175 -1.22 -9.05 6.14
CA ASP A 175 -1.12 -10.23 5.30
C ASP A 175 -1.92 -11.40 5.89
N ARG A 176 -2.03 -12.50 5.12
CA ARG A 176 -2.72 -13.71 5.54
C ARG A 176 -1.98 -14.48 6.63
N HIS A 177 -0.65 -14.44 6.62
CA HIS A 177 0.20 -15.17 7.56
C HIS A 177 1.38 -14.31 8.01
N PRO A 178 1.81 -14.40 9.27
CA PRO A 178 2.92 -13.59 9.79
C PRO A 178 4.27 -13.84 9.12
N ASP A 179 4.55 -15.06 8.65
CA ASP A 179 5.86 -15.36 8.04
C ASP A 179 6.10 -14.57 6.75
N PRO A 180 5.22 -14.61 5.71
CA PRO A 180 5.39 -13.78 4.54
C PRO A 180 5.28 -12.28 4.87
N HIS A 181 4.42 -11.89 5.81
CA HIS A 181 4.35 -10.51 6.28
C HIS A 181 5.71 -10.01 6.79
N ASN A 182 6.28 -10.68 7.77
CA ASN A 182 7.56 -10.28 8.38
C ASN A 182 8.72 -10.36 7.40
N ALA A 183 8.80 -11.41 6.57
CA ALA A 183 9.85 -11.55 5.57
C ALA A 183 9.82 -10.41 4.55
N ASN A 184 8.64 -9.98 4.12
CA ASN A 184 8.52 -8.88 3.15
C ASN A 184 8.74 -7.51 3.78
N LEU A 185 8.34 -7.29 5.03
CA LEU A 185 8.73 -6.07 5.75
C LEU A 185 10.26 -5.99 5.89
N PHE A 186 10.92 -7.09 6.23
CA PHE A 186 12.39 -7.16 6.28
C PHE A 186 13.03 -6.83 4.92
N ASP A 187 12.53 -7.41 3.83
CA ASP A 187 13.03 -7.14 2.47
C ASP A 187 12.85 -5.68 2.07
N ILE A 188 11.68 -5.10 2.36
CA ILE A 188 11.39 -3.69 2.05
C ILE A 188 12.32 -2.79 2.84
N ASP A 189 12.41 -2.97 4.16
CA ASP A 189 13.22 -2.14 5.06
C ASP A 189 14.71 -2.22 4.72
N SER A 190 15.14 -3.38 4.25
CA SER A 190 16.55 -3.59 3.89
C SER A 190 16.93 -2.96 2.55
N LYS A 191 16.04 -2.94 1.53
CA LYS A 191 16.46 -2.74 0.14
C LYS A 191 15.64 -1.73 -0.68
N TYR A 192 14.37 -1.49 -0.35
CA TYR A 192 13.46 -0.80 -1.26
C TYR A 192 12.80 0.45 -0.67
N GLY A 193 12.78 0.58 0.64
CA GLY A 193 12.15 1.69 1.33
C GLY A 193 12.40 1.60 2.83
N ASP A 194 11.75 2.44 3.61
CA ASP A 194 11.82 2.36 5.06
C ASP A 194 10.52 1.79 5.63
N VAL A 195 10.63 0.95 6.66
CA VAL A 195 9.49 0.50 7.45
C VAL A 195 9.50 1.25 8.76
N VAL A 196 8.41 1.98 9.03
CA VAL A 196 8.28 2.84 10.20
C VAL A 196 7.07 2.45 11.04
N SER A 197 7.03 2.89 12.29
CA SER A 197 5.81 2.77 13.10
C SER A 197 4.74 3.77 12.65
N ARG A 198 3.47 3.48 12.99
CA ARG A 198 2.37 4.41 12.75
C ARG A 198 2.58 5.75 13.47
N GLU A 199 3.09 5.70 14.69
CA GLU A 199 3.40 6.90 15.48
C GLU A 199 4.45 7.76 14.80
N GLU A 200 5.53 7.15 14.30
CA GLU A 200 6.58 7.85 13.54
C GLU A 200 6.00 8.48 12.26
N ALA A 201 5.19 7.74 11.49
CA ALA A 201 4.56 8.24 10.28
C ALA A 201 3.65 9.46 10.56
N ILE A 202 2.80 9.39 11.59
CA ILE A 202 1.92 10.50 11.99
C ILE A 202 2.75 11.72 12.45
N ALA A 203 3.82 11.49 13.20
CA ALA A 203 4.70 12.58 13.65
C ALA A 203 5.42 13.27 12.47
N GLU A 204 5.83 12.53 11.43
CA GLU A 204 6.42 13.10 10.23
C GLU A 204 5.38 13.84 9.36
N ILE A 205 4.19 13.27 9.20
CA ILE A 205 3.06 13.93 8.53
C ILE A 205 2.73 15.29 9.18
N ALA A 206 2.74 15.35 10.50
CA ALA A 206 2.44 16.58 11.24
C ALA A 206 3.46 17.70 11.02
N LYS A 207 4.67 17.39 10.52
CA LYS A 207 5.71 18.38 10.20
C LYS A 207 5.54 19.02 8.82
N VAL A 208 4.72 18.40 7.96
CA VAL A 208 4.46 18.91 6.62
C VAL A 208 3.73 20.24 6.74
N LYS A 209 4.36 21.31 6.27
CA LYS A 209 3.69 22.60 6.19
C LYS A 209 2.67 22.53 5.05
N SER A 210 1.42 22.80 5.36
CA SER A 210 0.40 22.98 4.32
C SER A 210 0.76 24.21 3.49
N ASP A 211 1.40 24.01 2.34
CA ASP A 211 1.47 25.03 1.30
C ASP A 211 0.08 25.09 0.63
N CYS A 212 -0.92 25.51 1.38
CA CYS A 212 -2.18 25.91 0.79
C CYS A 212 -2.00 27.35 0.29
N PRO A 213 -2.14 27.60 -1.04
CA PRO A 213 -2.14 28.96 -1.56
C PRO A 213 -3.38 29.72 -1.11
#